data_40d544d204d5db404154849ffafd482d
#
_entry.id   40d544d204d5db404154849ffafd482d
#
_cell.length_a   1.000
_cell.length_b   1.000
_cell.length_c   1.000
_cell.angle_alpha   90.00
_cell.angle_beta   90.00
_cell.angle_gamma   90.00
#
_symmetry.space_group_name_H-M   'P 1'
#
loop_
_entity.id
_entity.type
_entity.pdbx_description
1 polymer ?
#
loop_
_entity_poly.entity_id
_entity_poly.type
_entity_poly.pdbx_seq_one_letter_code
_entity_poly.pdbx_strand_id
1 'polypeptide(L)'
;MSQQGPILVVSTARRPSFAATLDVGRLFPVIETEWADAVRAVEQVQPAAVLAATSDTDEAGLAELAARVAARQPYLPLIAVDPRIPHPDNVIPFFQSPIPQTQISQAQGGSDRLAARLRAALRVRSLHATVMRRLVPATPMALSHIDPARDATVLLIGRGGAYPTLSVALGERTGLVGALSIEAAAKHLNVRDIDGIVLGEGFSPRVIDAFLTVLTEDARFRNLPVVVTAGDLAPAYDLPNLEVVSDDATQVVATALPLIRQHAFEAHLSRTLKAIDADGLIDARTGLLTLEAFERDFASAIYQTQQRGGGLSVARFAFDPEHPRAQFDGARIISRLMRQMDFGAAQEDGSVVVVFAEADLKTAHTVARRLSSVMRHTSHGQRDERSEPAVTVATLLPNDSAKSLRSRLQEEAQRAAS
;
A
#
# COMPACT_ATOMS: atom_id res chain seq x y z
N MET A 1 -28.29 -1.82 3.66
CA MET A 1 -27.40 -2.86 3.12
C MET A 1 -27.31 -2.61 1.63
N SER A 2 -26.16 -2.12 1.11
CA SER A 2 -25.98 -2.00 -0.35
C SER A 2 -26.01 -3.41 -0.92
N GLN A 3 -26.90 -3.68 -1.86
CA GLN A 3 -26.91 -4.93 -2.61
C GLN A 3 -25.63 -4.96 -3.45
N GLN A 4 -24.59 -5.55 -2.91
CA GLN A 4 -23.44 -5.95 -3.72
C GLN A 4 -23.96 -7.04 -4.65
N GLY A 5 -23.64 -6.95 -5.95
CA GLY A 5 -24.09 -7.93 -6.95
C GLY A 5 -23.66 -9.36 -6.62
N PRO A 6 -24.09 -10.34 -7.43
CA PRO A 6 -23.79 -11.73 -7.19
C PRO A 6 -22.27 -12.02 -7.28
N ILE A 7 -21.86 -13.08 -6.59
CA ILE A 7 -20.52 -13.66 -6.74
C ILE A 7 -20.58 -14.73 -7.82
N LEU A 8 -19.71 -14.63 -8.81
CA LEU A 8 -19.57 -15.64 -9.85
C LEU A 8 -18.54 -16.68 -9.39
N VAL A 9 -18.95 -17.93 -9.31
CA VAL A 9 -18.07 -19.07 -9.00
C VAL A 9 -17.81 -19.83 -10.29
N VAL A 10 -16.53 -19.89 -10.68
CA VAL A 10 -16.06 -20.63 -11.86
C VAL A 10 -15.44 -21.95 -11.40
N SER A 11 -15.92 -23.07 -11.91
CA SER A 11 -15.40 -24.41 -11.56
C SER A 11 -15.57 -25.40 -12.69
N THR A 12 -14.91 -26.53 -12.62
CA THR A 12 -15.24 -27.73 -13.40
C THR A 12 -16.57 -28.31 -12.90
N ALA A 13 -17.19 -29.24 -13.63
CA ALA A 13 -18.55 -29.79 -13.49
C ALA A 13 -19.05 -30.17 -12.06
N ARG A 14 -18.26 -30.02 -11.02
CA ARG A 14 -18.66 -30.26 -9.62
C ARG A 14 -18.57 -28.99 -8.81
N ARG A 15 -19.66 -28.69 -8.10
CA ARG A 15 -19.73 -27.58 -7.15
C ARG A 15 -18.57 -27.64 -6.14
N PRO A 16 -17.68 -26.63 -6.07
CA PRO A 16 -16.59 -26.64 -5.11
C PRO A 16 -17.12 -26.49 -3.67
N SER A 17 -16.42 -27.11 -2.71
CA SER A 17 -16.82 -27.12 -1.29
C SER A 17 -17.01 -25.73 -0.70
N PHE A 18 -16.18 -24.77 -1.10
CA PHE A 18 -16.28 -23.38 -0.62
C PHE A 18 -17.54 -22.66 -1.11
N ALA A 19 -18.11 -23.02 -2.27
CA ALA A 19 -19.35 -22.42 -2.77
C ALA A 19 -20.54 -22.77 -1.85
N ALA A 20 -20.60 -24.02 -1.35
CA ALA A 20 -21.63 -24.42 -0.39
C ALA A 20 -21.56 -23.59 0.91
N THR A 21 -20.38 -23.22 1.34
CA THR A 21 -20.19 -22.44 2.58
C THR A 21 -20.59 -20.98 2.42
N LEU A 22 -20.34 -20.39 1.26
CA LEU A 22 -20.81 -19.04 0.93
C LEU A 22 -22.34 -18.96 0.94
N ASP A 23 -23.02 -20.02 0.47
CA ASP A 23 -24.49 -20.12 0.50
C ASP A 23 -25.05 -20.28 1.91
N VAL A 24 -24.45 -21.15 2.72
CA VAL A 24 -24.90 -21.39 4.10
C VAL A 24 -24.83 -20.10 4.92
N GLY A 25 -23.79 -19.30 4.72
CA GLY A 25 -23.64 -18.00 5.35
C GLY A 25 -24.63 -16.94 4.84
N ARG A 26 -25.38 -17.19 3.77
CA ARG A 26 -26.24 -16.20 3.07
C ARG A 26 -25.58 -14.84 2.87
N LEU A 27 -24.27 -14.86 2.70
CA LEU A 27 -23.49 -13.64 2.63
C LEU A 27 -23.66 -12.92 1.29
N PHE A 28 -23.79 -13.72 0.20
CA PHE A 28 -23.92 -13.21 -1.17
C PHE A 28 -24.75 -14.17 -2.02
N PRO A 29 -25.51 -13.66 -3.01
CA PRO A 29 -26.04 -14.50 -4.07
C PRO A 29 -24.88 -15.13 -4.85
N VAL A 30 -24.90 -16.44 -5.03
CA VAL A 30 -23.87 -17.19 -5.76
C VAL A 30 -24.43 -17.63 -7.10
N ILE A 31 -23.69 -17.37 -8.17
CA ILE A 31 -23.97 -17.87 -9.53
C ILE A 31 -22.79 -18.75 -9.92
N GLU A 32 -23.06 -19.97 -10.32
CA GLU A 32 -22.06 -20.95 -10.73
C GLU A 32 -21.99 -21.03 -12.26
N THR A 33 -20.76 -21.17 -12.78
CA THR A 33 -20.52 -21.36 -14.21
C THR A 33 -19.32 -22.27 -14.42
N GLU A 34 -19.28 -22.91 -15.59
CA GLU A 34 -18.13 -23.69 -16.03
C GLU A 34 -17.09 -22.78 -16.69
N TRP A 35 -15.84 -23.26 -16.77
CA TRP A 35 -14.73 -22.52 -17.36
C TRP A 35 -14.99 -22.08 -18.79
N ALA A 36 -15.65 -22.95 -19.60
CA ALA A 36 -15.98 -22.63 -21.01
C ALA A 36 -16.87 -21.39 -21.15
N ASP A 37 -17.69 -21.12 -20.14
CA ASP A 37 -18.64 -20.01 -20.14
C ASP A 37 -18.21 -18.83 -19.24
N ALA A 38 -17.09 -18.94 -18.54
CA ALA A 38 -16.67 -17.99 -17.51
C ALA A 38 -16.59 -16.54 -18.02
N VAL A 39 -15.94 -16.32 -19.14
CA VAL A 39 -15.78 -14.99 -19.75
C VAL A 39 -17.14 -14.39 -20.12
N ARG A 40 -18.03 -15.19 -20.75
CA ARG A 40 -19.37 -14.77 -21.12
C ARG A 40 -20.23 -14.47 -19.89
N ALA A 41 -20.11 -15.31 -18.84
CA ALA A 41 -20.83 -15.11 -17.59
C ALA A 41 -20.43 -13.81 -16.87
N VAL A 42 -19.15 -13.41 -16.90
CA VAL A 42 -18.70 -12.12 -16.36
C VAL A 42 -19.39 -10.94 -17.06
N GLU A 43 -19.66 -11.06 -18.37
CA GLU A 43 -20.34 -10.02 -19.12
C GLU A 43 -21.83 -9.93 -18.82
N GLN A 44 -22.49 -11.09 -18.78
CA GLN A 44 -23.96 -11.17 -18.64
C GLN A 44 -24.40 -10.92 -17.20
N VAL A 45 -23.69 -11.47 -16.23
CA VAL A 45 -24.04 -11.42 -14.81
C VAL A 45 -23.60 -10.11 -14.17
N GLN A 46 -22.51 -9.49 -14.66
CA GLN A 46 -21.86 -8.32 -14.03
C GLN A 46 -21.60 -8.53 -12.53
N PRO A 47 -20.84 -9.57 -12.16
CA PRO A 47 -20.69 -9.97 -10.77
C PRO A 47 -19.95 -8.92 -9.94
N ALA A 48 -20.11 -8.99 -8.61
CA ALA A 48 -19.36 -8.16 -7.67
C ALA A 48 -17.95 -8.70 -7.45
N ALA A 49 -17.74 -10.01 -7.54
CA ALA A 49 -16.44 -10.68 -7.53
C ALA A 49 -16.52 -11.99 -8.30
N VAL A 50 -15.35 -12.50 -8.69
CA VAL A 50 -15.19 -13.81 -9.33
C VAL A 50 -14.33 -14.68 -8.43
N LEU A 51 -14.80 -15.88 -8.12
CA LEU A 51 -14.06 -16.94 -7.44
C LEU A 51 -13.81 -18.08 -8.43
N ALA A 52 -12.55 -18.44 -8.64
CA ALA A 52 -12.15 -19.48 -9.55
C ALA A 52 -11.57 -20.68 -8.78
N ALA A 53 -12.18 -21.86 -8.93
CA ALA A 53 -11.61 -23.12 -8.43
C ALA A 53 -10.59 -23.62 -9.46
N THR A 54 -9.30 -23.62 -9.08
CA THR A 54 -8.21 -23.86 -10.03
C THR A 54 -7.53 -25.21 -9.88
N SER A 55 -7.95 -26.07 -8.97
CA SER A 55 -7.35 -27.37 -8.70
C SER A 55 -7.22 -28.29 -9.92
N ASP A 56 -8.13 -28.15 -10.90
CA ASP A 56 -8.17 -28.96 -12.13
C ASP A 56 -8.15 -28.10 -13.41
N THR A 57 -7.67 -26.86 -13.34
CA THR A 57 -7.90 -25.84 -14.36
C THR A 57 -6.83 -25.81 -15.43
N ASP A 58 -7.26 -25.56 -16.66
CA ASP A 58 -6.44 -25.09 -17.75
C ASP A 58 -5.90 -23.67 -17.44
N GLU A 59 -4.59 -23.50 -17.38
CA GLU A 59 -3.91 -22.22 -17.13
C GLU A 59 -4.33 -21.15 -18.15
N ALA A 60 -4.63 -21.55 -19.38
CA ALA A 60 -5.12 -20.65 -20.43
C ALA A 60 -6.49 -20.05 -20.08
N GLY A 61 -7.41 -20.82 -19.51
CA GLY A 61 -8.73 -20.35 -19.08
C GLY A 61 -8.61 -19.29 -17.97
N LEU A 62 -7.72 -19.51 -17.00
CA LEU A 62 -7.46 -18.52 -15.93
C LEU A 62 -6.85 -17.21 -16.48
N ALA A 63 -5.92 -17.32 -17.42
CA ALA A 63 -5.30 -16.16 -18.03
C ALA A 63 -6.30 -15.32 -18.85
N GLU A 64 -7.17 -15.97 -19.64
CA GLU A 64 -8.23 -15.29 -20.40
C GLU A 64 -9.24 -14.61 -19.45
N LEU A 65 -9.69 -15.30 -18.43
CA LEU A 65 -10.59 -14.76 -17.41
C LEU A 65 -9.95 -13.56 -16.68
N ALA A 66 -8.68 -13.67 -16.30
CA ALA A 66 -7.94 -12.62 -15.65
C ALA A 66 -7.82 -11.36 -16.53
N ALA A 67 -7.50 -11.52 -17.81
CA ALA A 67 -7.46 -10.41 -18.77
C ALA A 67 -8.83 -9.73 -18.91
N ARG A 68 -9.92 -10.52 -18.92
CA ARG A 68 -11.27 -9.98 -19.03
C ARG A 68 -11.68 -9.22 -17.78
N VAL A 69 -11.35 -9.73 -16.61
CA VAL A 69 -11.63 -9.11 -15.32
C VAL A 69 -10.84 -7.82 -15.15
N ALA A 70 -9.57 -7.80 -15.56
CA ALA A 70 -8.72 -6.61 -15.49
C ALA A 70 -9.27 -5.40 -16.29
N ALA A 71 -9.98 -5.67 -17.39
CA ALA A 71 -10.59 -4.63 -18.23
C ALA A 71 -11.90 -4.04 -17.65
N ARG A 72 -12.39 -4.55 -16.53
CA ARG A 72 -13.67 -4.13 -15.95
C ARG A 72 -13.55 -2.91 -15.04
N GLN A 73 -14.56 -2.06 -15.15
CA GLN A 73 -14.77 -0.92 -14.24
C GLN A 73 -16.20 -0.95 -13.70
N PRO A 74 -16.40 -0.69 -12.40
CA PRO A 74 -15.36 -0.56 -11.37
C PRO A 74 -14.55 -1.84 -11.20
N TYR A 75 -13.42 -1.77 -10.49
CA TYR A 75 -12.54 -2.90 -10.17
C TYR A 75 -13.33 -4.17 -9.84
N LEU A 76 -13.03 -5.25 -10.52
CA LEU A 76 -13.65 -6.56 -10.31
C LEU A 76 -12.58 -7.51 -9.74
N PRO A 77 -12.67 -7.89 -8.46
CA PRO A 77 -11.72 -8.83 -7.88
C PRO A 77 -11.90 -10.24 -8.44
N LEU A 78 -10.77 -10.88 -8.78
CA LEU A 78 -10.67 -12.28 -9.15
C LEU A 78 -9.84 -13.02 -8.10
N ILE A 79 -10.48 -13.90 -7.33
CA ILE A 79 -9.81 -14.72 -6.33
C ILE A 79 -9.72 -16.15 -6.88
N ALA A 80 -8.52 -16.68 -6.99
CA ALA A 80 -8.28 -18.06 -7.38
C ALA A 80 -8.02 -18.92 -6.12
N VAL A 81 -8.75 -20.01 -5.99
CA VAL A 81 -8.61 -20.96 -4.90
C VAL A 81 -7.65 -22.05 -5.33
N ASP A 82 -6.56 -22.19 -4.57
CA ASP A 82 -5.44 -23.11 -4.83
C ASP A 82 -4.82 -22.94 -6.24
N PRO A 83 -4.46 -21.72 -6.67
CA PRO A 83 -3.90 -21.51 -7.99
C PRO A 83 -2.50 -22.13 -8.11
N ARG A 84 -2.16 -22.57 -9.32
CA ARG A 84 -0.79 -22.92 -9.67
C ARG A 84 0.06 -21.66 -9.84
N ILE A 85 1.33 -21.79 -9.57
CA ILE A 85 2.32 -20.73 -9.74
C ILE A 85 3.16 -21.05 -10.98
N PRO A 86 3.39 -20.10 -11.89
CA PRO A 86 2.94 -18.69 -11.86
C PRO A 86 1.48 -18.53 -12.30
N HIS A 87 0.83 -17.47 -11.84
CA HIS A 87 -0.50 -17.06 -12.28
C HIS A 87 -0.50 -15.56 -12.67
N PRO A 88 -1.55 -15.06 -13.38
CA PRO A 88 -1.63 -13.65 -13.74
C PRO A 88 -1.60 -12.71 -12.53
N ASP A 89 -0.98 -11.57 -12.68
CA ASP A 89 -0.69 -10.61 -11.60
C ASP A 89 -1.94 -9.97 -10.95
N ASN A 90 -3.08 -9.99 -11.61
CA ASN A 90 -4.35 -9.49 -11.08
C ASN A 90 -5.21 -10.58 -10.43
N VAL A 91 -4.71 -11.81 -10.36
CA VAL A 91 -5.35 -12.93 -9.66
C VAL A 91 -4.92 -12.92 -8.20
N ILE A 92 -5.88 -12.83 -7.30
CA ILE A 92 -5.64 -12.88 -5.86
C ILE A 92 -5.61 -14.35 -5.44
N PRO A 93 -4.47 -14.89 -5.02
CA PRO A 93 -4.40 -16.28 -4.60
C PRO A 93 -5.06 -16.48 -3.24
N PHE A 94 -5.66 -17.64 -3.07
CA PHE A 94 -6.18 -18.12 -1.80
C PHE A 94 -5.88 -19.61 -1.66
N PHE A 95 -5.07 -19.98 -0.67
CA PHE A 95 -4.74 -21.38 -0.40
C PHE A 95 -5.60 -21.91 0.74
N GLN A 96 -6.35 -22.99 0.46
CA GLN A 96 -7.26 -23.58 1.44
C GLN A 96 -6.51 -24.23 2.61
N SER A 97 -5.37 -24.84 2.33
CA SER A 97 -4.51 -25.47 3.33
C SER A 97 -3.12 -24.83 3.28
N PRO A 98 -2.80 -23.91 4.19
CA PRO A 98 -1.46 -23.31 4.25
C PRO A 98 -0.36 -24.33 4.66
N ILE A 99 -0.73 -25.49 5.21
CA ILE A 99 0.22 -26.54 5.65
C ILE A 99 -0.35 -27.93 5.36
N PRO A 100 0.41 -28.85 4.71
CA PRO A 100 0.04 -30.26 4.66
C PRO A 100 0.16 -30.87 6.06
N GLN A 101 -0.93 -31.41 6.57
CA GLN A 101 -0.98 -32.36 7.67
C GLN A 101 -0.91 -31.83 9.12
N THR A 102 -1.90 -31.12 9.58
CA THR A 102 -2.36 -31.31 10.96
C THR A 102 -3.87 -31.36 11.01
N GLN A 103 -4.38 -32.49 11.45
CA GLN A 103 -5.81 -32.83 11.53
C GLN A 103 -6.46 -32.11 12.71
N ILE A 104 -6.87 -30.86 12.59
CA ILE A 104 -7.84 -30.29 13.53
C ILE A 104 -8.63 -29.19 12.81
N SER A 105 -9.93 -29.41 12.63
CA SER A 105 -10.97 -28.42 12.26
C SER A 105 -10.79 -27.63 10.94
N GLN A 106 -10.33 -28.28 9.87
CA GLN A 106 -9.97 -27.63 8.60
C GLN A 106 -11.15 -27.03 7.80
N ALA A 107 -12.37 -27.56 7.94
CA ALA A 107 -13.49 -27.13 7.09
C ALA A 107 -14.06 -25.76 7.47
N GLN A 108 -14.08 -25.39 8.75
CA GLN A 108 -14.66 -24.12 9.20
C GLN A 108 -13.68 -22.95 9.07
N GLY A 109 -12.40 -23.12 9.42
CA GLY A 109 -11.41 -22.04 9.37
C GLY A 109 -11.08 -21.57 7.94
N GLY A 110 -10.98 -22.47 6.97
CA GLY A 110 -10.71 -22.10 5.57
C GLY A 110 -11.85 -21.31 4.93
N SER A 111 -13.07 -21.65 5.25
CA SER A 111 -14.27 -21.00 4.77
C SER A 111 -14.42 -19.57 5.29
N ASP A 112 -14.18 -19.36 6.57
CA ASP A 112 -14.26 -18.03 7.20
C ASP A 112 -13.15 -17.10 6.67
N ARG A 113 -11.96 -17.64 6.42
CA ARG A 113 -10.85 -16.90 5.78
C ARG A 113 -11.20 -16.48 4.35
N LEU A 114 -11.77 -17.37 3.53
CA LEU A 114 -12.20 -17.03 2.16
C LEU A 114 -13.27 -15.94 2.19
N ALA A 115 -14.27 -16.07 3.06
CA ALA A 115 -15.31 -15.06 3.22
C ALA A 115 -14.74 -13.71 3.69
N ALA A 116 -13.76 -13.71 4.58
CA ALA A 116 -13.06 -12.49 5.02
C ALA A 116 -12.25 -11.86 3.88
N ARG A 117 -11.50 -12.66 3.09
CA ARG A 117 -10.77 -12.21 1.90
C ARG A 117 -11.72 -11.61 0.87
N LEU A 118 -12.83 -12.27 0.61
CA LEU A 118 -13.86 -11.80 -0.32
C LEU A 118 -14.44 -10.45 0.14
N ARG A 119 -14.78 -10.30 1.42
CA ARG A 119 -15.25 -9.00 1.97
C ARG A 119 -14.21 -7.90 1.81
N ALA A 120 -12.92 -8.19 2.05
CA ALA A 120 -11.84 -7.24 1.84
C ALA A 120 -11.75 -6.80 0.37
N ALA A 121 -11.81 -7.73 -0.58
CA ALA A 121 -11.79 -7.44 -2.01
C ALA A 121 -13.02 -6.63 -2.48
N LEU A 122 -14.20 -6.95 -1.97
CA LEU A 122 -15.44 -6.22 -2.27
C LEU A 122 -15.43 -4.79 -1.72
N ARG A 123 -14.75 -4.55 -0.59
CA ARG A 123 -14.54 -3.20 -0.06
C ARG A 123 -13.74 -2.35 -1.05
N VAL A 124 -12.67 -2.88 -1.64
CA VAL A 124 -11.87 -2.19 -2.67
C VAL A 124 -12.73 -1.84 -3.88
N ARG A 125 -13.57 -2.79 -4.36
CA ARG A 125 -14.51 -2.52 -5.44
C ARG A 125 -15.47 -1.38 -5.11
N SER A 126 -16.06 -1.40 -3.92
CA SER A 126 -17.01 -0.37 -3.47
C SER A 126 -16.35 1.00 -3.38
N LEU A 127 -15.11 1.04 -2.88
CA LEU A 127 -14.32 2.26 -2.79
C LEU A 127 -14.00 2.80 -4.19
N HIS A 128 -13.58 1.95 -5.13
CA HIS A 128 -13.32 2.34 -6.52
C HIS A 128 -14.59 2.91 -7.17
N ALA A 129 -15.72 2.22 -7.04
CA ALA A 129 -16.99 2.71 -7.56
C ALA A 129 -17.39 4.08 -6.97
N THR A 130 -17.06 4.32 -5.70
CA THR A 130 -17.33 5.61 -5.03
C THR A 130 -16.43 6.71 -5.57
N VAL A 131 -15.14 6.44 -5.71
CA VAL A 131 -14.18 7.40 -6.30
C VAL A 131 -14.60 7.74 -7.74
N MET A 132 -14.91 6.75 -8.56
CA MET A 132 -15.37 6.98 -9.94
C MET A 132 -16.62 7.85 -10.03
N ARG A 133 -17.58 7.69 -9.12
CA ARG A 133 -18.78 8.54 -9.08
C ARG A 133 -18.52 9.98 -8.66
N ARG A 134 -17.49 10.20 -7.82
CA ARG A 134 -17.12 11.53 -7.32
C ARG A 134 -16.15 12.28 -8.21
N LEU A 135 -15.38 11.54 -9.04
CA LEU A 135 -14.55 12.18 -10.06
C LEU A 135 -15.43 12.83 -11.11
N VAL A 136 -15.44 14.15 -11.13
CA VAL A 136 -16.14 14.92 -12.18
C VAL A 136 -15.38 14.71 -13.48
N PRO A 137 -16.07 14.52 -14.64
CA PRO A 137 -15.42 14.28 -15.95
C PRO A 137 -14.41 15.34 -16.39
N ALA A 138 -14.45 16.54 -15.80
CA ALA A 138 -13.59 17.67 -16.13
C ALA A 138 -12.25 17.70 -15.36
N THR A 139 -12.06 16.82 -14.38
CA THR A 139 -10.79 16.79 -13.61
C THR A 139 -9.88 15.73 -14.23
N PRO A 140 -8.71 16.09 -14.79
CA PRO A 140 -7.81 15.12 -15.43
C PRO A 140 -7.03 14.28 -14.39
N MET A 141 -7.65 13.92 -13.31
CA MET A 141 -7.08 13.00 -12.34
C MET A 141 -7.27 11.57 -12.86
N ALA A 142 -6.39 11.18 -13.77
CA ALA A 142 -6.43 9.89 -14.42
C ALA A 142 -6.10 8.78 -13.41
N LEU A 143 -7.13 8.10 -12.89
CA LEU A 143 -6.97 6.82 -12.18
C LEU A 143 -6.39 5.71 -13.07
N SER A 144 -6.25 5.98 -14.38
CA SER A 144 -6.19 4.96 -15.41
C SER A 144 -4.80 4.42 -15.76
N HIS A 145 -3.69 4.95 -15.26
CA HIS A 145 -2.36 4.54 -15.74
C HIS A 145 -1.27 4.30 -14.70
N ILE A 146 -1.60 4.37 -13.40
CA ILE A 146 -0.61 4.10 -12.35
C ILE A 146 -0.77 2.65 -11.91
N ASP A 147 0.22 1.81 -12.18
CA ASP A 147 0.30 0.48 -11.55
C ASP A 147 0.46 0.67 -10.03
N PRO A 148 -0.55 0.29 -9.22
CA PRO A 148 -0.48 0.49 -7.78
C PRO A 148 0.73 -0.19 -7.12
N ALA A 149 1.26 -1.25 -7.73
CA ALA A 149 2.42 -1.97 -7.22
C ALA A 149 3.71 -1.15 -7.32
N ARG A 150 3.82 -0.25 -8.31
CA ARG A 150 5.01 0.60 -8.44
C ARG A 150 5.25 1.52 -7.25
N ASP A 151 4.17 1.97 -6.63
CA ASP A 151 4.19 2.86 -5.47
C ASP A 151 4.07 2.09 -4.14
N ALA A 152 3.91 0.76 -4.18
CA ALA A 152 3.79 -0.08 -3.00
C ALA A 152 5.11 -0.21 -2.24
N THR A 153 5.04 -0.26 -0.91
CA THR A 153 6.20 -0.50 -0.03
C THR A 153 5.99 -1.78 0.75
N VAL A 154 6.94 -2.70 0.62
CA VAL A 154 6.93 -3.99 1.31
C VAL A 154 7.91 -3.97 2.47
N LEU A 155 7.49 -4.48 3.61
CA LEU A 155 8.33 -4.69 4.77
C LEU A 155 8.79 -6.16 4.80
N LEU A 156 10.06 -6.40 4.51
CA LEU A 156 10.69 -7.72 4.62
C LEU A 156 11.33 -7.87 5.99
N ILE A 157 10.86 -8.84 6.77
CA ILE A 157 11.33 -9.12 8.12
C ILE A 157 11.99 -10.49 8.13
N GLY A 158 13.26 -10.60 8.52
CA GLY A 158 13.92 -11.90 8.58
C GLY A 158 15.42 -11.84 8.79
N ARG A 159 16.02 -13.00 9.10
CA ARG A 159 17.47 -13.18 9.29
C ARG A 159 17.99 -14.45 8.59
N GLY A 160 17.08 -15.24 7.97
CA GLY A 160 17.40 -16.54 7.38
C GLY A 160 18.19 -16.45 6.08
N GLY A 161 18.55 -17.60 5.56
CA GLY A 161 19.30 -17.73 4.31
C GLY A 161 18.58 -17.24 3.07
N ALA A 162 17.24 -17.29 3.07
CA ALA A 162 16.41 -16.82 1.98
C ALA A 162 16.29 -15.27 1.92
N TYR A 163 16.64 -14.55 3.00
CA TYR A 163 16.47 -13.10 3.08
C TYR A 163 17.10 -12.31 1.92
N PRO A 164 18.37 -12.58 1.49
CA PRO A 164 18.98 -11.85 0.38
C PRO A 164 18.22 -12.06 -0.95
N THR A 165 17.82 -13.29 -1.25
CA THR A 165 17.09 -13.64 -2.47
C THR A 165 15.69 -13.00 -2.49
N LEU A 166 14.97 -13.06 -1.37
CA LEU A 166 13.69 -12.39 -1.20
C LEU A 166 13.81 -10.86 -1.32
N SER A 167 14.89 -10.29 -0.77
CA SER A 167 15.16 -8.86 -0.86
C SER A 167 15.33 -8.39 -2.30
N VAL A 168 16.04 -9.14 -3.12
CA VAL A 168 16.21 -8.85 -4.55
C VAL A 168 14.88 -9.01 -5.29
N ALA A 169 14.24 -10.16 -5.16
CA ALA A 169 13.03 -10.51 -5.91
C ALA A 169 11.84 -9.55 -5.64
N LEU A 170 11.69 -9.09 -4.39
CA LEU A 170 10.68 -8.10 -4.02
C LEU A 170 11.09 -6.68 -4.41
N GLY A 171 12.38 -6.33 -4.22
CA GLY A 171 12.90 -4.99 -4.50
C GLY A 171 12.89 -4.61 -5.98
N GLU A 172 12.96 -5.58 -6.89
CA GLU A 172 12.83 -5.35 -8.33
C GLU A 172 11.42 -4.88 -8.74
N ARG A 173 10.40 -5.17 -7.93
CA ARG A 173 8.98 -4.96 -8.27
C ARG A 173 8.29 -3.92 -7.40
N THR A 174 8.78 -3.70 -6.20
CA THR A 174 8.18 -2.80 -5.19
C THR A 174 9.27 -2.04 -4.45
N GLY A 175 8.90 -1.02 -3.69
CA GLY A 175 9.77 -0.49 -2.67
C GLY A 175 9.95 -1.49 -1.53
N LEU A 176 11.17 -1.61 -1.03
CA LEU A 176 11.49 -2.57 0.02
C LEU A 176 12.08 -1.88 1.24
N VAL A 177 11.56 -2.23 2.40
CA VAL A 177 12.11 -1.87 3.70
C VAL A 177 12.48 -3.14 4.42
N GLY A 178 13.76 -3.28 4.78
CA GLY A 178 14.25 -4.44 5.50
C GLY A 178 14.26 -4.25 7.00
N ALA A 179 13.85 -5.28 7.75
CA ALA A 179 13.95 -5.32 9.20
C ALA A 179 14.52 -6.67 9.67
N LEU A 180 15.56 -6.62 10.50
CA LEU A 180 16.18 -7.82 11.06
C LEU A 180 15.61 -8.21 12.42
N SER A 181 14.66 -7.45 12.95
CA SER A 181 13.96 -7.74 14.20
C SER A 181 12.52 -7.24 14.15
N ILE A 182 11.66 -7.81 14.99
CA ILE A 182 10.26 -7.40 15.11
C ILE A 182 10.15 -5.97 15.64
N GLU A 183 11.03 -5.54 16.51
CA GLU A 183 11.05 -4.17 17.06
C GLU A 183 11.39 -3.14 15.96
N ALA A 184 12.33 -3.49 15.07
CA ALA A 184 12.63 -2.65 13.90
C ALA A 184 11.44 -2.61 12.93
N ALA A 185 10.81 -3.75 12.70
CA ALA A 185 9.59 -3.84 11.89
C ALA A 185 8.46 -2.98 12.44
N ALA A 186 8.20 -3.04 13.75
CA ALA A 186 7.18 -2.23 14.41
C ALA A 186 7.46 -0.71 14.26
N LYS A 187 8.72 -0.28 14.32
CA LYS A 187 9.09 1.11 14.06
C LYS A 187 8.73 1.52 12.63
N HIS A 188 9.02 0.67 11.65
CA HIS A 188 8.67 0.97 10.25
C HIS A 188 7.16 1.03 10.04
N LEU A 189 6.37 0.11 10.61
CA LEU A 189 4.91 0.12 10.54
C LEU A 189 4.27 1.38 11.13
N ASN A 190 4.88 1.96 12.16
CA ASN A 190 4.37 3.19 12.77
C ASN A 190 4.70 4.46 11.98
N VAL A 191 5.74 4.43 11.15
CA VAL A 191 6.30 5.64 10.51
C VAL A 191 5.99 5.69 9.01
N ARG A 192 5.77 4.54 8.37
CA ARG A 192 5.63 4.41 6.92
C ARG A 192 4.29 3.85 6.51
N ASP A 193 3.88 4.15 5.29
CA ASP A 193 2.80 3.45 4.63
C ASP A 193 3.38 2.14 4.08
N ILE A 194 3.06 1.04 4.73
CA ILE A 194 3.47 -0.30 4.33
C ILE A 194 2.26 -0.95 3.65
N ASP A 195 2.48 -1.52 2.46
CA ASP A 195 1.44 -2.15 1.65
C ASP A 195 1.47 -3.68 1.74
N GLY A 196 2.47 -4.25 2.40
CA GLY A 196 2.54 -5.68 2.68
C GLY A 196 3.74 -6.06 3.54
N ILE A 197 3.63 -7.19 4.20
CA ILE A 197 4.66 -7.77 5.06
C ILE A 197 5.05 -9.12 4.49
N VAL A 198 6.35 -9.38 4.36
CA VAL A 198 6.90 -10.71 4.17
C VAL A 198 7.72 -11.04 5.42
N LEU A 199 7.26 -12.03 6.17
CA LEU A 199 7.90 -12.51 7.39
C LEU A 199 8.66 -13.79 7.09
N GLY A 200 9.96 -13.67 6.98
CA GLY A 200 10.88 -14.76 6.72
C GLY A 200 11.34 -15.47 8.00
N GLU A 201 12.34 -16.30 7.83
CA GLU A 201 12.94 -17.12 8.88
C GLU A 201 13.72 -16.32 9.95
N GLY A 202 14.09 -17.02 11.01
CA GLY A 202 14.99 -16.52 12.05
C GLY A 202 14.29 -16.06 13.32
N PHE A 203 13.00 -16.34 13.46
CA PHE A 203 12.20 -16.05 14.67
C PHE A 203 11.58 -17.32 15.24
N SER A 204 11.45 -17.37 16.55
CA SER A 204 10.73 -18.47 17.20
C SER A 204 9.21 -18.39 16.93
N PRO A 205 8.50 -19.52 16.94
CA PRO A 205 7.03 -19.53 16.77
C PRO A 205 6.30 -18.58 17.72
N ARG A 206 6.75 -18.43 18.95
CA ARG A 206 6.18 -17.49 19.94
C ARG A 206 6.31 -16.03 19.52
N VAL A 207 7.43 -15.66 18.90
CA VAL A 207 7.67 -14.29 18.41
C VAL A 207 6.79 -14.00 17.21
N ILE A 208 6.65 -14.97 16.29
CA ILE A 208 5.75 -14.87 15.15
C ILE A 208 4.31 -14.72 15.62
N ASP A 209 3.87 -15.57 16.53
CA ASP A 209 2.53 -15.53 17.13
C ASP A 209 2.21 -14.19 17.78
N ALA A 210 3.10 -13.69 18.63
CA ALA A 210 2.93 -12.37 19.25
C ALA A 210 2.84 -11.24 18.22
N PHE A 211 3.65 -11.28 17.17
CA PHE A 211 3.62 -10.28 16.11
C PHE A 211 2.30 -10.31 15.31
N LEU A 212 1.84 -11.49 14.89
CA LEU A 212 0.58 -11.65 14.17
C LEU A 212 -0.63 -11.27 15.02
N THR A 213 -0.59 -11.58 16.33
CA THR A 213 -1.62 -11.16 17.29
C THR A 213 -1.73 -9.62 17.33
N VAL A 214 -0.61 -8.91 17.46
CA VAL A 214 -0.59 -7.44 17.44
C VAL A 214 -1.17 -6.89 16.12
N LEU A 215 -0.85 -7.50 14.97
CA LEU A 215 -1.42 -7.08 13.68
C LEU A 215 -2.94 -7.31 13.62
N THR A 216 -3.44 -8.37 14.26
CA THR A 216 -4.88 -8.68 14.33
C THR A 216 -5.64 -7.67 15.19
N GLU A 217 -5.05 -7.26 16.31
CA GLU A 217 -5.69 -6.35 17.27
C GLU A 217 -5.70 -4.89 16.78
N ASP A 218 -4.72 -4.48 15.97
CA ASP A 218 -4.65 -3.12 15.45
C ASP A 218 -5.44 -2.98 14.14
N ALA A 219 -6.53 -2.23 14.17
CA ALA A 219 -7.40 -1.99 13.02
C ALA A 219 -6.66 -1.41 11.80
N ARG A 220 -5.52 -0.75 12.00
CA ARG A 220 -4.68 -0.21 10.89
C ARG A 220 -4.05 -1.31 10.06
N PHE A 221 -3.75 -2.46 10.66
CA PHE A 221 -2.98 -3.54 10.05
C PHE A 221 -3.80 -4.78 9.73
N ARG A 222 -5.03 -4.88 10.23
CA ARG A 222 -5.89 -6.07 10.03
C ARG A 222 -6.05 -6.48 8.55
N ASN A 223 -6.08 -5.53 7.63
CA ASN A 223 -6.25 -5.81 6.20
C ASN A 223 -4.91 -5.82 5.42
N LEU A 224 -3.79 -5.60 6.11
CA LEU A 224 -2.48 -5.61 5.49
C LEU A 224 -2.15 -7.03 5.00
N PRO A 225 -1.67 -7.19 3.76
CA PRO A 225 -1.15 -8.45 3.28
C PRO A 225 0.04 -8.92 4.12
N VAL A 226 -0.02 -10.15 4.58
CA VAL A 226 1.05 -10.78 5.35
C VAL A 226 1.36 -12.14 4.74
N VAL A 227 2.59 -12.33 4.28
CA VAL A 227 3.08 -13.62 3.79
C VAL A 227 4.15 -14.11 4.75
N VAL A 228 3.96 -15.31 5.30
CA VAL A 228 4.88 -15.93 6.24
C VAL A 228 5.55 -17.12 5.57
N THR A 229 6.88 -17.18 5.61
CA THR A 229 7.65 -18.29 5.04
C THR A 229 8.12 -19.29 6.09
N ALA A 230 7.96 -18.97 7.36
CA ALA A 230 8.37 -19.84 8.45
C ALA A 230 7.23 -20.77 8.87
N GLY A 231 7.52 -22.06 8.91
CA GLY A 231 6.86 -23.23 9.46
C GLY A 231 5.50 -23.11 10.16
N ASP A 232 5.23 -24.04 11.06
CA ASP A 232 3.94 -24.22 11.73
C ASP A 232 3.46 -22.94 12.44
N LEU A 233 2.40 -22.32 11.90
CA LEU A 233 1.66 -21.29 12.61
C LEU A 233 0.66 -21.93 13.57
N ALA A 234 0.57 -21.37 14.76
CA ALA A 234 -0.49 -21.65 15.72
C ALA A 234 -1.89 -21.22 15.18
N PRO A 235 -2.94 -21.16 15.96
CA PRO A 235 -4.35 -21.06 15.51
C PRO A 235 -4.65 -19.91 14.53
N ALA A 236 -5.83 -19.95 13.93
CA ALA A 236 -6.29 -19.00 12.94
C ALA A 236 -6.29 -17.54 13.45
N TYR A 237 -5.58 -16.68 12.75
CA TYR A 237 -5.60 -15.23 12.99
C TYR A 237 -6.72 -14.57 12.16
N ASP A 238 -7.37 -13.54 12.71
CA ASP A 238 -8.34 -12.72 11.95
C ASP A 238 -7.61 -11.72 11.03
N LEU A 239 -6.78 -12.28 10.14
CA LEU A 239 -6.02 -11.55 9.11
C LEU A 239 -6.47 -12.07 7.73
N PRO A 240 -7.39 -11.37 7.05
CA PRO A 240 -7.96 -11.81 5.78
C PRO A 240 -6.94 -12.08 4.68
N ASN A 241 -5.81 -11.37 4.74
CA ASN A 241 -4.76 -11.39 3.72
C ASN A 241 -3.47 -12.08 4.22
N LEU A 242 -3.61 -13.00 5.18
CA LEU A 242 -2.50 -13.83 5.64
C LEU A 242 -2.37 -15.07 4.73
N GLU A 243 -1.16 -15.32 4.24
CA GLU A 243 -0.77 -16.55 3.56
C GLU A 243 0.51 -17.14 4.14
N VAL A 244 0.60 -18.47 4.11
CA VAL A 244 1.80 -19.20 4.52
C VAL A 244 2.30 -19.97 3.32
N VAL A 245 3.55 -19.75 2.96
CA VAL A 245 4.19 -20.36 1.78
C VAL A 245 5.58 -20.84 2.12
N SER A 246 6.20 -21.61 1.24
CA SER A 246 7.63 -21.95 1.37
C SER A 246 8.50 -20.68 1.22
N ASP A 247 9.76 -20.76 1.57
CA ASP A 247 10.76 -19.70 1.44
C ASP A 247 11.30 -19.53 -0.01
N ASP A 248 10.73 -20.25 -0.97
CA ASP A 248 11.03 -20.05 -2.39
C ASP A 248 10.59 -18.65 -2.85
N ALA A 249 11.54 -17.86 -3.34
CA ALA A 249 11.31 -16.48 -3.73
C ALA A 249 10.23 -16.34 -4.82
N THR A 250 10.16 -17.27 -5.76
CA THR A 250 9.16 -17.27 -6.83
C THR A 250 7.77 -17.44 -6.25
N GLN A 251 7.61 -18.37 -5.32
CA GLN A 251 6.35 -18.64 -4.64
C GLN A 251 5.95 -17.46 -3.75
N VAL A 252 6.88 -16.91 -2.97
CA VAL A 252 6.62 -15.75 -2.12
C VAL A 252 6.16 -14.55 -2.95
N VAL A 253 6.87 -14.23 -4.03
CA VAL A 253 6.52 -13.09 -4.91
C VAL A 253 5.16 -13.30 -5.58
N ALA A 254 4.92 -14.49 -6.14
CA ALA A 254 3.65 -14.80 -6.80
C ALA A 254 2.46 -14.72 -5.83
N THR A 255 2.66 -15.08 -4.56
CA THR A 255 1.61 -15.00 -3.54
C THR A 255 1.45 -13.56 -3.01
N ALA A 256 2.55 -12.88 -2.71
CA ALA A 256 2.52 -11.58 -2.06
C ALA A 256 2.08 -10.45 -3.01
N LEU A 257 2.60 -10.43 -4.24
CA LEU A 257 2.46 -9.29 -5.15
C LEU A 257 1.00 -8.94 -5.49
N PRO A 258 0.10 -9.90 -5.82
CA PRO A 258 -1.30 -9.58 -6.09
C PRO A 258 -2.04 -9.01 -4.86
N LEU A 259 -1.74 -9.50 -3.67
CA LEU A 259 -2.30 -8.99 -2.42
C LEU A 259 -1.81 -7.58 -2.12
N ILE A 260 -0.51 -7.34 -2.31
CA ILE A 260 0.12 -6.02 -2.15
C ILE A 260 -0.46 -5.02 -3.15
N ARG A 261 -0.64 -5.41 -4.41
CA ARG A 261 -1.29 -4.58 -5.44
C ARG A 261 -2.69 -4.17 -5.04
N GLN A 262 -3.48 -5.11 -4.55
CA GLN A 262 -4.85 -4.83 -4.09
C GLN A 262 -4.84 -3.84 -2.92
N HIS A 263 -3.97 -4.05 -1.93
CA HIS A 263 -3.85 -3.15 -0.77
C HIS A 263 -3.36 -1.75 -1.17
N ALA A 264 -2.32 -1.67 -1.99
CA ALA A 264 -1.80 -0.40 -2.51
C ALA A 264 -2.86 0.36 -3.33
N PHE A 265 -3.68 -0.36 -4.10
CA PHE A 265 -4.81 0.21 -4.82
C PHE A 265 -5.87 0.76 -3.86
N GLU A 266 -6.25 0.01 -2.82
CA GLU A 266 -7.16 0.49 -1.78
C GLU A 266 -6.63 1.76 -1.09
N ALA A 267 -5.35 1.77 -0.74
CA ALA A 267 -4.71 2.93 -0.15
C ALA A 267 -4.68 4.14 -1.09
N HIS A 268 -4.42 3.92 -2.39
CA HIS A 268 -4.48 4.96 -3.41
C HIS A 268 -5.90 5.54 -3.54
N LEU A 269 -6.91 4.69 -3.65
CA LEU A 269 -8.31 5.12 -3.73
C LEU A 269 -8.75 5.91 -2.48
N SER A 270 -8.30 5.48 -1.31
CA SER A 270 -8.59 6.18 -0.04
C SER A 270 -7.97 7.58 0.00
N ARG A 271 -6.73 7.72 -0.49
CA ARG A 271 -6.08 9.04 -0.62
C ARG A 271 -6.76 9.91 -1.68
N THR A 272 -7.14 9.33 -2.82
CA THR A 272 -7.88 10.04 -3.87
C THR A 272 -9.21 10.57 -3.34
N LEU A 273 -9.93 9.75 -2.57
CA LEU A 273 -11.19 10.18 -1.96
C LEU A 273 -10.98 11.34 -0.98
N LYS A 274 -9.93 11.27 -0.15
CA LYS A 274 -9.55 12.38 0.73
C LYS A 274 -9.18 13.65 -0.04
N ALA A 275 -8.48 13.52 -1.17
CA ALA A 275 -8.13 14.64 -2.02
C ALA A 275 -9.38 15.29 -2.64
N ILE A 276 -10.35 14.48 -3.07
CA ILE A 276 -11.66 14.98 -3.56
C ILE A 276 -12.41 15.69 -2.43
N ASP A 277 -12.49 15.10 -1.25
CA ASP A 277 -13.17 15.69 -0.09
C ASP A 277 -12.49 16.98 0.42
N ALA A 278 -11.20 17.17 0.08
CA ALA A 278 -10.43 18.39 0.33
C ALA A 278 -10.44 19.39 -0.86
N ASP A 279 -11.43 19.32 -1.74
CA ASP A 279 -11.56 20.20 -2.93
C ASP A 279 -10.30 20.27 -3.81
N GLY A 280 -9.52 19.19 -3.88
CA GLY A 280 -8.31 19.09 -4.65
C GLY A 280 -7.09 19.83 -4.07
N LEU A 281 -7.15 20.26 -2.82
CA LEU A 281 -6.03 20.93 -2.16
C LEU A 281 -4.88 19.97 -1.79
N ILE A 282 -5.18 18.69 -1.69
CA ILE A 282 -4.22 17.63 -1.32
C ILE A 282 -3.88 16.81 -2.56
N ASP A 283 -2.57 16.59 -2.76
CA ASP A 283 -2.10 15.62 -3.73
C ASP A 283 -2.36 14.19 -3.23
N ALA A 284 -3.20 13.45 -3.95
CA ALA A 284 -3.62 12.08 -3.61
C ALA A 284 -2.43 11.09 -3.56
N ARG A 285 -1.33 11.39 -4.23
CA ARG A 285 -0.17 10.53 -4.33
C ARG A 285 0.72 10.63 -3.09
N THR A 286 0.96 11.84 -2.63
CA THR A 286 1.87 12.15 -1.52
C THR A 286 1.17 12.40 -0.19
N GLY A 287 -0.08 12.89 -0.23
CA GLY A 287 -0.81 13.36 0.95
C GLY A 287 -0.40 14.75 1.43
N LEU A 288 0.50 15.42 0.71
CA LEU A 288 0.87 16.83 0.92
C LEU A 288 -0.10 17.75 0.18
N LEU A 289 0.05 19.06 0.35
CA LEU A 289 -0.68 20.03 -0.45
C LEU A 289 -0.27 19.94 -1.93
N THR A 290 -1.19 20.26 -2.82
CA THR A 290 -0.83 20.57 -4.21
C THR A 290 0.05 21.83 -4.24
N LEU A 291 0.85 22.00 -5.30
CA LEU A 291 1.76 23.13 -5.38
C LEU A 291 1.01 24.46 -5.30
N GLU A 292 -0.14 24.57 -5.97
CA GLU A 292 -0.99 25.75 -5.95
C GLU A 292 -1.53 26.06 -4.54
N ALA A 293 -2.05 25.06 -3.84
CA ALA A 293 -2.53 25.21 -2.47
C ALA A 293 -1.39 25.62 -1.53
N PHE A 294 -0.22 25.01 -1.69
CA PHE A 294 0.97 25.33 -0.91
C PHE A 294 1.42 26.79 -1.10
N GLU A 295 1.48 27.27 -2.34
CA GLU A 295 1.88 28.66 -2.63
C GLU A 295 0.95 29.68 -1.94
N ARG A 296 -0.35 29.45 -2.03
CA ARG A 296 -1.35 30.30 -1.39
C ARG A 296 -1.21 30.30 0.14
N ASP A 297 -1.09 29.11 0.73
CA ASP A 297 -0.99 28.95 2.18
C ASP A 297 0.35 29.46 2.71
N PHE A 298 1.42 29.31 1.94
CA PHE A 298 2.74 29.85 2.29
C PHE A 298 2.75 31.37 2.32
N ALA A 299 2.20 32.02 1.31
CA ALA A 299 2.07 33.48 1.30
C ALA A 299 1.22 33.98 2.48
N SER A 300 0.11 33.29 2.77
CA SER A 300 -0.76 33.61 3.89
C SER A 300 -0.07 33.46 5.24
N ALA A 301 0.68 32.35 5.43
CA ALA A 301 1.41 32.08 6.67
C ALA A 301 2.50 33.14 6.94
N ILE A 302 3.24 33.56 5.92
CA ILE A 302 4.21 34.65 6.03
C ILE A 302 3.53 35.94 6.47
N TYR A 303 2.46 36.35 5.78
CA TYR A 303 1.72 37.55 6.11
C TYR A 303 1.19 37.52 7.55
N GLN A 304 0.58 36.41 7.97
CA GLN A 304 0.06 36.26 9.32
C GLN A 304 1.16 36.32 10.39
N THR A 305 2.30 35.69 10.15
CA THR A 305 3.45 35.69 11.05
C THR A 305 4.02 37.09 11.21
N GLN A 306 4.13 37.87 10.13
CA GLN A 306 4.59 39.24 10.17
C GLN A 306 3.63 40.18 10.92
N GLN A 307 2.32 39.94 10.83
CA GLN A 307 1.32 40.77 11.53
C GLN A 307 1.18 40.44 13.01
N ARG A 308 1.26 39.15 13.35
CA ARG A 308 1.00 38.68 14.72
C ARG A 308 2.24 38.41 15.53
N GLY A 309 3.39 38.36 14.89
CA GLY A 309 4.62 37.84 15.47
C GLY A 309 4.63 36.31 15.51
N GLY A 310 5.68 35.73 16.00
CA GLY A 310 5.91 34.30 16.07
C GLY A 310 7.04 33.84 15.16
N GLY A 311 7.34 32.56 15.18
CA GLY A 311 8.35 31.92 14.33
C GLY A 311 7.71 31.26 13.11
N LEU A 312 8.38 31.36 11.98
CA LEU A 312 8.05 30.54 10.80
C LEU A 312 9.37 30.14 10.18
N SER A 313 9.54 28.85 9.99
CA SER A 313 10.74 28.30 9.37
C SER A 313 10.36 27.35 8.24
N VAL A 314 11.23 27.23 7.26
CA VAL A 314 11.02 26.40 6.08
C VAL A 314 12.18 25.44 5.93
N ALA A 315 11.89 24.16 5.68
CA ALA A 315 12.90 23.18 5.36
C ALA A 315 12.70 22.67 3.93
N ARG A 316 13.79 22.46 3.20
CA ARG A 316 13.85 21.79 1.92
C ARG A 316 14.58 20.48 2.08
N PHE A 317 13.94 19.40 1.66
CA PHE A 317 14.49 18.05 1.58
C PHE A 317 14.79 17.77 0.11
N ALA A 318 16.04 17.72 -0.27
CA ALA A 318 16.46 17.42 -1.64
C ALA A 318 16.79 15.93 -1.74
N PHE A 319 16.14 15.26 -2.67
CA PHE A 319 16.35 13.85 -2.98
C PHE A 319 17.19 13.73 -4.24
N ASP A 320 17.85 12.59 -4.38
CA ASP A 320 18.62 12.28 -5.57
C ASP A 320 17.68 12.19 -6.79
N PRO A 321 17.91 12.98 -7.84
CA PRO A 321 17.11 12.96 -9.05
C PRO A 321 17.11 11.59 -9.78
N GLU A 322 18.15 10.80 -9.61
CA GLU A 322 18.25 9.45 -10.17
C GLU A 322 17.30 8.47 -9.47
N HIS A 323 16.79 8.83 -8.29
CA HIS A 323 15.88 8.04 -7.49
C HIS A 323 14.51 8.73 -7.29
N PRO A 324 13.66 8.86 -8.33
CA PRO A 324 12.38 9.60 -8.24
C PRO A 324 11.43 9.02 -7.20
N ARG A 325 11.60 7.75 -6.84
CA ARG A 325 10.83 7.12 -5.78
C ARG A 325 11.21 7.65 -4.39
N ALA A 326 12.47 8.05 -4.18
CA ALA A 326 12.91 8.57 -2.89
C ALA A 326 12.18 9.87 -2.50
N GLN A 327 11.94 10.78 -3.46
CA GLN A 327 11.11 11.97 -3.24
C GLN A 327 9.68 11.58 -2.81
N PHE A 328 9.10 10.64 -3.52
CA PHE A 328 7.73 10.20 -3.29
C PHE A 328 7.56 9.58 -1.89
N ASP A 329 8.43 8.66 -1.51
CA ASP A 329 8.39 8.04 -0.18
C ASP A 329 8.72 9.05 0.93
N GLY A 330 9.68 9.95 0.67
CA GLY A 330 9.99 11.06 1.56
C GLY A 330 8.79 11.96 1.80
N ALA A 331 8.06 12.32 0.74
CA ALA A 331 6.85 13.12 0.80
C ALA A 331 5.76 12.44 1.66
N ARG A 332 5.54 11.14 1.49
CA ARG A 332 4.60 10.35 2.30
C ARG A 332 5.00 10.28 3.77
N ILE A 333 6.28 10.05 4.05
CA ILE A 333 6.80 10.05 5.43
C ILE A 333 6.60 11.42 6.07
N ILE A 334 6.92 12.49 5.36
CA ILE A 334 6.72 13.86 5.81
C ILE A 334 5.24 14.11 6.10
N SER A 335 4.36 13.82 5.15
CA SER A 335 2.90 13.99 5.31
C SER A 335 2.36 13.29 6.56
N ARG A 336 2.87 12.09 6.86
CA ARG A 336 2.43 11.30 8.01
C ARG A 336 2.98 11.81 9.35
N LEU A 337 4.16 12.40 9.36
CA LEU A 337 4.89 12.79 10.59
C LEU A 337 4.82 14.28 10.90
N MET A 338 4.33 15.11 9.99
CA MET A 338 4.10 16.52 10.21
C MET A 338 3.06 16.75 11.31
N ARG A 339 3.17 17.86 12.01
CA ARG A 339 2.13 18.35 12.90
C ARG A 339 0.96 18.90 12.07
N GLN A 340 -0.22 18.94 12.67
CA GLN A 340 -1.42 19.44 11.97
C GLN A 340 -1.31 20.89 11.48
N MET A 341 -0.48 21.70 12.14
CA MET A 341 -0.25 23.10 11.76
C MET A 341 0.88 23.29 10.73
N ASP A 342 1.71 22.26 10.52
CA ASP A 342 2.76 22.27 9.51
C ASP A 342 2.16 21.83 8.16
N PHE A 343 2.71 22.34 7.07
CA PHE A 343 2.27 21.97 5.72
C PHE A 343 3.43 21.94 4.74
N GLY A 344 3.28 21.23 3.66
CA GLY A 344 4.34 21.09 2.67
C GLY A 344 3.83 20.64 1.32
N ALA A 345 4.69 20.70 0.32
CA ALA A 345 4.45 20.23 -1.03
C ALA A 345 5.69 19.61 -1.65
N ALA A 346 5.48 18.64 -2.54
CA ALA A 346 6.51 18.17 -3.44
C ALA A 346 6.74 19.23 -4.53
N GLN A 347 8.03 19.46 -4.86
CA GLN A 347 8.43 20.44 -5.87
C GLN A 347 8.80 19.72 -7.18
N GLU A 348 8.77 20.45 -8.30
CA GLU A 348 9.11 19.92 -9.62
C GLU A 348 10.60 19.55 -9.74
N ASP A 349 11.45 20.16 -8.91
CA ASP A 349 12.89 19.90 -8.87
C ASP A 349 13.29 18.63 -8.10
N GLY A 350 12.32 17.80 -7.75
CA GLY A 350 12.55 16.57 -7.01
C GLY A 350 12.67 16.76 -5.50
N SER A 351 12.54 17.98 -4.97
CA SER A 351 12.57 18.23 -3.54
C SER A 351 11.18 18.26 -2.91
N VAL A 352 11.15 18.22 -1.56
CA VAL A 352 9.95 18.47 -0.76
C VAL A 352 10.23 19.67 0.13
N VAL A 353 9.33 20.66 0.09
CA VAL A 353 9.40 21.84 0.95
C VAL A 353 8.34 21.75 2.04
N VAL A 354 8.74 22.01 3.28
CA VAL A 354 7.89 21.96 4.47
C VAL A 354 7.97 23.27 5.22
N VAL A 355 6.83 23.83 5.57
CA VAL A 355 6.68 25.01 6.42
C VAL A 355 6.37 24.55 7.83
N PHE A 356 7.19 24.93 8.77
CA PHE A 356 7.01 24.72 10.21
C PHE A 356 6.43 25.98 10.82
N ALA A 357 5.14 25.93 11.14
CA ALA A 357 4.43 27.03 11.81
C ALA A 357 4.87 27.13 13.27
N GLU A 358 4.95 28.35 13.78
CA GLU A 358 5.36 28.66 15.16
C GLU A 358 6.71 27.99 15.57
N ALA A 359 7.63 27.86 14.62
CA ALA A 359 8.93 27.24 14.84
C ALA A 359 10.07 28.23 14.55
N ASP A 360 10.98 28.35 15.51
CA ASP A 360 12.26 29.03 15.31
C ASP A 360 13.25 28.15 14.51
N LEU A 361 14.36 28.70 14.11
CA LEU A 361 15.40 28.00 13.32
C LEU A 361 15.90 26.73 14.02
N LYS A 362 16.11 26.78 15.33
CA LYS A 362 16.62 25.63 16.12
C LYS A 362 15.62 24.49 16.16
N THR A 363 14.35 24.80 16.42
CA THR A 363 13.23 23.83 16.43
C THR A 363 13.07 23.22 15.04
N ALA A 364 13.08 24.04 13.99
CA ALA A 364 12.96 23.59 12.61
C ALA A 364 14.10 22.63 12.21
N HIS A 365 15.35 22.95 12.56
CA HIS A 365 16.49 22.03 12.35
C HIS A 365 16.30 20.70 13.09
N THR A 366 15.81 20.74 14.32
CA THR A 366 15.59 19.51 15.11
C THR A 366 14.53 18.62 14.47
N VAL A 367 13.41 19.21 14.03
CA VAL A 367 12.33 18.47 13.36
C VAL A 367 12.79 17.95 11.99
N ALA A 368 13.46 18.79 11.20
CA ALA A 368 13.94 18.42 9.88
C ALA A 368 14.97 17.27 9.93
N ARG A 369 15.90 17.28 10.87
CA ARG A 369 16.85 16.17 11.09
C ARG A 369 16.14 14.89 11.51
N ARG A 370 15.12 14.98 12.36
CA ARG A 370 14.32 13.80 12.74
C ARG A 370 13.64 13.19 11.53
N LEU A 371 13.02 14.01 10.68
CA LEU A 371 12.38 13.54 9.44
C LEU A 371 13.40 12.91 8.49
N SER A 372 14.54 13.57 8.26
CA SER A 372 15.62 13.04 7.42
C SER A 372 16.14 11.69 7.92
N SER A 373 16.38 11.57 9.22
CA SER A 373 16.82 10.30 9.84
C SER A 373 15.85 9.14 9.61
N VAL A 374 14.53 9.41 9.61
CA VAL A 374 13.55 8.40 9.31
C VAL A 374 13.60 7.96 7.85
N MET A 375 13.83 8.89 6.93
CA MET A 375 13.92 8.60 5.49
C MET A 375 15.15 7.77 5.12
N ARG A 376 16.25 7.93 5.83
CA ARG A 376 17.54 7.27 5.59
C ARG A 376 17.45 5.72 5.53
N HIS A 377 16.48 5.12 6.17
CA HIS A 377 16.34 3.66 6.26
C HIS A 377 15.52 3.04 5.12
N THR A 378 15.14 3.82 4.11
CA THR A 378 14.41 3.31 2.95
C THR A 378 15.39 2.96 1.84
N SER A 379 15.50 1.69 1.48
CA SER A 379 16.24 1.26 0.28
C SER A 379 15.26 1.01 -0.85
N HIS A 380 15.60 1.50 -2.04
CA HIS A 380 14.88 1.20 -3.27
C HIS A 380 15.89 0.65 -4.28
N GLY A 381 15.61 -0.52 -4.84
CA GLY A 381 16.47 -1.09 -5.85
C GLY A 381 17.77 -1.68 -5.30
N GLN A 382 18.77 -1.74 -6.15
CA GLN A 382 20.07 -2.35 -5.86
C GLN A 382 20.78 -1.73 -4.66
N ARG A 383 21.50 -2.53 -3.96
CA ARG A 383 22.06 -2.48 -2.59
C ARG A 383 22.83 -1.23 -2.15
N ASP A 384 23.16 -0.27 -2.99
CA ASP A 384 24.31 0.58 -2.70
C ASP A 384 24.07 2.02 -2.24
N GLU A 385 22.85 2.58 -2.28
CA GLU A 385 22.71 3.97 -1.85
C GLU A 385 21.52 4.21 -0.92
N ARG A 386 21.78 4.12 0.37
CA ARG A 386 20.95 4.73 1.41
C ARG A 386 21.14 6.24 1.33
N SER A 387 20.41 6.89 0.44
CA SER A 387 20.48 8.34 0.30
C SER A 387 19.66 9.00 1.39
N GLU A 388 20.34 9.67 2.30
CA GLU A 388 19.71 10.63 3.21
C GLU A 388 19.43 11.91 2.42
N PRO A 389 18.21 12.47 2.44
CA PRO A 389 17.95 13.71 1.72
C PRO A 389 18.80 14.85 2.30
N ALA A 390 19.40 15.66 1.43
CA ALA A 390 20.05 16.87 1.85
C ALA A 390 19.02 17.86 2.40
N VAL A 391 19.24 18.34 3.62
CA VAL A 391 18.27 19.20 4.32
C VAL A 391 18.84 20.59 4.48
N THR A 392 18.09 21.57 3.99
CA THR A 392 18.36 23.01 4.19
C THR A 392 17.21 23.63 4.96
N VAL A 393 17.49 24.52 5.89
CA VAL A 393 16.47 25.18 6.73
C VAL A 393 16.71 26.68 6.76
N ALA A 394 15.67 27.46 6.50
CA ALA A 394 15.70 28.91 6.63
C ALA A 394 14.53 29.40 7.51
N THR A 395 14.73 30.45 8.29
CA THR A 395 13.67 31.09 9.07
C THR A 395 13.22 32.40 8.44
N LEU A 396 11.96 32.76 8.65
CA LEU A 396 11.40 34.02 8.21
C LEU A 396 12.12 35.19 8.90
N LEU A 397 12.59 36.14 8.13
CA LEU A 397 13.18 37.40 8.62
C LEU A 397 12.16 38.54 8.48
N PRO A 398 12.30 39.62 9.27
CA PRO A 398 11.53 40.83 9.04
C PRO A 398 11.67 41.31 7.58
N ASN A 399 10.57 41.65 6.95
CA ASN A 399 10.48 42.07 5.54
C ASN A 399 10.70 40.98 4.47
N ASP A 400 10.81 39.72 4.85
CA ASP A 400 10.78 38.61 3.86
C ASP A 400 9.43 38.52 3.14
N SER A 401 9.51 38.22 1.86
CA SER A 401 8.41 37.70 1.06
C SER A 401 8.56 36.19 0.88
N ALA A 402 7.53 35.53 0.40
CA ALA A 402 7.62 34.11 0.02
C ALA A 402 8.77 33.85 -0.97
N LYS A 403 8.97 34.79 -1.90
CA LYS A 403 10.03 34.71 -2.90
C LYS A 403 11.43 34.88 -2.27
N SER A 404 11.65 35.87 -1.39
CA SER A 404 12.97 36.11 -0.76
C SER A 404 13.34 34.96 0.18
N LEU A 405 12.39 34.45 0.97
CA LEU A 405 12.65 33.32 1.85
C LEU A 405 13.00 32.03 1.06
N ARG A 406 12.36 31.80 -0.08
CA ARG A 406 12.73 30.71 -0.98
C ARG A 406 14.07 30.88 -1.62
N SER A 407 14.39 32.07 -2.14
CA SER A 407 15.70 32.33 -2.74
C SER A 407 16.81 32.05 -1.74
N ARG A 408 16.64 32.50 -0.48
CA ARG A 408 17.60 32.22 0.59
C ARG A 408 17.71 30.72 0.89
N LEU A 409 16.60 29.99 0.91
CA LEU A 409 16.61 28.53 1.10
C LEU A 409 17.38 27.82 -0.03
N GLN A 410 17.25 28.29 -1.27
CA GLN A 410 18.00 27.77 -2.42
C GLN A 410 19.49 28.11 -2.38
N GLU A 411 19.86 29.36 -1.99
CA GLU A 411 21.25 29.77 -1.83
C GLU A 411 21.94 28.95 -0.75
N GLU A 412 21.27 28.70 0.38
CA GLU A 412 21.82 27.87 1.45
C GLU A 412 21.98 26.41 0.99
N ALA A 413 21.09 25.90 0.15
CA ALA A 413 21.19 24.57 -0.44
C ALA A 413 22.41 24.46 -1.38
N GLN A 414 22.67 25.48 -2.19
CA GLN A 414 23.83 25.53 -3.09
C GLN A 414 25.15 25.59 -2.31
N ARG A 415 25.21 26.37 -1.23
CA ARG A 415 26.39 26.43 -0.35
C ARG A 415 26.67 25.12 0.37
N ALA A 416 25.61 24.35 0.71
CA ALA A 416 25.78 23.07 1.37
C ALA A 416 26.21 21.94 0.39
N ALA A 417 26.01 22.14 -0.91
CA ALA A 417 26.36 21.19 -1.97
C ALA A 417 27.75 21.44 -2.58
N SER A 418 28.35 22.63 -2.33
CA SER A 418 29.72 23.01 -2.72
C SER A 418 30.72 22.73 -1.61
#